data_11b86125bd65fe78851b68b4c1b762fd
#
_entry.id   11b86125bd65fe78851b68b4c1b762fd
#
_cell.length_a   1.000
_cell.length_b   1.000
_cell.length_c   1.000
_cell.angle_alpha   90.00
_cell.angle_beta   90.00
_cell.angle_gamma   90.00
#
_symmetry.space_group_name_H-M   'P 1'
#
loop_
_entity.id
_entity.type
_entity.pdbx_description
1 polymer ?
#
loop_
_entity_poly.entity_id
_entity_poly.type
_entity_poly.pdbx_seq_one_letter_code
_entity_poly.pdbx_strand_id
1 'polypeptide(L)'
;MCSSDLVERDKAQVAQAEANVARDQAQTKFAETDAARQEQLNKENLASRMAADQARTTLDMNRATAHASEATVNTARAILASDLSAVTKAKLDLSYCTIPAPISGRTGNLLVHPGNLVKENDVALVVIHRVEPIFVNFGVPEDHLGAIRRLNAMHPLPVNVALQDGGNRTVTGSLAVIDNTVDASTGTIHLKATFENRDGMLWPGQFVNVALTLDTLRDATVVPSEAVQEGRQGQVVFVVKPGNTVEIRPVSTGFSRGRVTVIEKGLTPGETVVIDGQMALFPGAPVRIVEPGKAGSGPQ
;
A
#
# COMPACT_ATOMS: atom_id res chain seq x y z
N MET A 1 -10.55 -45.64 -3.31
CA MET A 1 -11.73 -45.07 -4.02
C MET A 1 -11.50 -43.55 -4.09
N CYS A 2 -11.40 -42.98 -5.29
CA CYS A 2 -11.21 -41.55 -5.43
C CYS A 2 -12.46 -40.77 -4.99
N SER A 3 -12.30 -39.63 -4.35
CA SER A 3 -13.43 -38.76 -3.93
C SER A 3 -14.34 -38.37 -5.10
N SER A 4 -13.83 -38.34 -6.33
CA SER A 4 -14.60 -38.13 -7.55
C SER A 4 -15.60 -39.25 -7.84
N ASP A 5 -15.21 -40.51 -7.56
CA ASP A 5 -16.05 -41.69 -7.84
C ASP A 5 -17.26 -41.74 -6.89
N LEU A 6 -17.07 -41.25 -5.63
CA LEU A 6 -18.17 -41.14 -4.66
C LEU A 6 -19.20 -40.11 -5.12
N VAL A 7 -18.76 -38.93 -5.56
CA VAL A 7 -19.66 -37.86 -6.06
C VAL A 7 -20.44 -38.32 -7.30
N GLU A 8 -19.81 -39.06 -8.23
CA GLU A 8 -20.50 -39.58 -9.41
C GLU A 8 -21.53 -40.63 -9.03
N ARG A 9 -21.22 -41.52 -8.07
CA ARG A 9 -22.18 -42.50 -7.52
C ARG A 9 -23.39 -41.76 -6.90
N ASP A 10 -23.16 -40.72 -6.10
CA ASP A 10 -24.23 -40.00 -5.41
C ASP A 10 -25.11 -39.20 -6.38
N LYS A 11 -24.51 -38.62 -7.44
CA LYS A 11 -25.29 -38.07 -8.54
C LYS A 11 -26.20 -39.08 -9.21
N ALA A 12 -25.71 -40.29 -9.46
CA ALA A 12 -26.51 -41.37 -10.02
C ALA A 12 -27.66 -41.77 -9.08
N GLN A 13 -27.40 -41.74 -7.76
CA GLN A 13 -28.44 -42.05 -6.75
C GLN A 13 -29.53 -40.96 -6.69
N VAL A 14 -29.15 -39.68 -6.82
CA VAL A 14 -30.12 -38.58 -6.94
C VAL A 14 -30.97 -38.75 -8.20
N ALA A 15 -30.35 -39.03 -9.36
CA ALA A 15 -31.07 -39.24 -10.61
C ALA A 15 -32.05 -40.44 -10.53
N GLN A 16 -31.67 -41.52 -9.85
CA GLN A 16 -32.55 -42.67 -9.61
C GLN A 16 -33.75 -42.29 -8.72
N ALA A 17 -33.52 -41.53 -7.65
CA ALA A 17 -34.59 -41.06 -6.76
C ALA A 17 -35.54 -40.08 -7.49
N GLU A 18 -35.04 -39.19 -8.34
CA GLU A 18 -35.84 -38.28 -9.17
C GLU A 18 -36.68 -39.03 -10.18
N ALA A 19 -36.18 -40.11 -10.79
CA ALA A 19 -36.95 -40.98 -11.68
C ALA A 19 -38.10 -41.69 -10.94
N ASN A 20 -37.89 -42.10 -9.68
CA ASN A 20 -38.94 -42.68 -8.84
C ASN A 20 -40.03 -41.63 -8.54
N VAL A 21 -39.68 -40.40 -8.20
CA VAL A 21 -40.67 -39.32 -7.98
C VAL A 21 -41.50 -39.09 -9.25
N ALA A 22 -40.86 -39.04 -10.42
CA ALA A 22 -41.55 -38.83 -11.69
C ALA A 22 -42.60 -39.97 -11.96
N ARG A 23 -42.22 -41.23 -11.67
CA ARG A 23 -43.15 -42.39 -11.75
C ARG A 23 -44.33 -42.21 -10.80
N ASP A 24 -44.09 -41.91 -9.54
CA ASP A 24 -45.12 -41.85 -8.48
C ASP A 24 -46.05 -40.64 -8.68
N GLN A 25 -45.52 -39.54 -9.18
CA GLN A 25 -46.32 -38.39 -9.60
C GLN A 25 -47.25 -38.72 -10.79
N ALA A 26 -46.76 -39.51 -11.77
CA ALA A 26 -47.59 -39.94 -12.89
C ALA A 26 -48.73 -40.89 -12.39
N GLN A 27 -48.45 -41.80 -11.44
CA GLN A 27 -49.46 -42.65 -10.80
C GLN A 27 -50.48 -41.83 -10.01
N THR A 28 -50.02 -40.82 -9.26
CA THR A 28 -50.91 -39.89 -8.51
C THR A 28 -51.85 -39.13 -9.47
N LYS A 29 -51.32 -38.61 -10.58
CA LYS A 29 -52.12 -37.94 -11.58
C LYS A 29 -53.17 -38.82 -12.22
N PHE A 30 -52.85 -40.11 -12.48
CA PHE A 30 -53.79 -41.09 -12.97
C PHE A 30 -54.90 -41.30 -11.93
N ALA A 31 -54.53 -41.56 -10.66
CA ALA A 31 -55.50 -41.78 -9.57
C ALA A 31 -56.39 -40.52 -9.33
N GLU A 32 -55.87 -39.29 -9.47
CA GLU A 32 -56.64 -38.06 -9.41
C GLU A 32 -57.73 -38.02 -10.47
N THR A 33 -57.37 -38.38 -11.71
CA THR A 33 -58.34 -38.39 -12.82
C THR A 33 -59.40 -39.44 -12.62
N ASP A 34 -59.00 -40.67 -12.11
CA ASP A 34 -59.94 -41.73 -11.84
C ASP A 34 -60.87 -41.39 -10.67
N ALA A 35 -60.34 -40.89 -9.55
CA ALA A 35 -61.17 -40.46 -8.39
C ALA A 35 -62.19 -39.40 -8.81
N ALA A 36 -61.78 -38.41 -9.60
CA ALA A 36 -62.69 -37.36 -10.12
C ALA A 36 -63.82 -37.96 -10.99
N ARG A 37 -63.44 -38.93 -11.83
CA ARG A 37 -64.40 -39.63 -12.70
C ARG A 37 -65.43 -40.43 -11.87
N GLN A 38 -64.95 -41.21 -10.90
CA GLN A 38 -65.79 -42.04 -10.05
C GLN A 38 -66.73 -41.18 -9.16
N GLU A 39 -66.24 -40.06 -8.67
CA GLU A 39 -67.06 -39.10 -7.91
C GLU A 39 -68.19 -38.50 -8.78
N GLN A 40 -67.87 -38.17 -10.05
CA GLN A 40 -68.86 -37.65 -10.98
C GLN A 40 -69.94 -38.71 -11.30
N LEU A 41 -69.53 -39.93 -11.61
CA LEU A 41 -70.44 -41.04 -11.87
C LEU A 41 -71.33 -41.39 -10.64
N ASN A 42 -70.78 -41.28 -9.43
CA ASN A 42 -71.57 -41.46 -8.20
C ASN A 42 -72.61 -40.32 -8.00
N LYS A 43 -72.26 -39.09 -8.30
CA LYS A 43 -73.23 -37.96 -8.28
C LYS A 43 -74.38 -38.17 -9.29
N GLU A 44 -74.10 -38.81 -10.39
CA GLU A 44 -75.10 -39.15 -11.43
C GLU A 44 -75.83 -40.46 -11.16
N ASN A 45 -75.60 -41.13 -9.99
CA ASN A 45 -76.14 -42.44 -9.59
C ASN A 45 -75.75 -43.59 -10.53
N LEU A 46 -74.63 -43.46 -11.30
CA LEU A 46 -74.14 -44.45 -12.23
C LEU A 46 -73.00 -45.32 -11.62
N ALA A 47 -72.45 -44.97 -10.46
CA ALA A 47 -71.44 -45.70 -9.73
C ALA A 47 -71.86 -45.85 -8.24
N SER A 48 -71.38 -46.92 -7.58
CA SER A 48 -71.62 -47.13 -6.15
C SER A 48 -70.79 -46.18 -5.32
N ARG A 49 -71.28 -45.78 -4.16
CA ARG A 49 -70.51 -44.93 -3.21
C ARG A 49 -69.20 -45.60 -2.78
N MET A 50 -69.26 -46.98 -2.64
CA MET A 50 -68.04 -47.75 -2.31
C MET A 50 -66.94 -47.64 -3.39
N ALA A 51 -67.27 -47.54 -4.68
CA ALA A 51 -66.32 -47.36 -5.74
C ALA A 51 -65.65 -45.94 -5.69
N ALA A 52 -66.46 -44.95 -5.39
CA ALA A 52 -65.89 -43.58 -5.24
C ALA A 52 -64.96 -43.47 -4.01
N ASP A 53 -65.37 -44.05 -2.87
CA ASP A 53 -64.55 -44.10 -1.66
C ASP A 53 -63.23 -44.89 -1.88
N GLN A 54 -63.30 -46.01 -2.63
CA GLN A 54 -62.13 -46.82 -3.01
C GLN A 54 -61.14 -45.98 -3.88
N ALA A 55 -61.63 -45.29 -4.91
CA ALA A 55 -60.82 -44.46 -5.78
C ALA A 55 -60.11 -43.31 -5.01
N ARG A 56 -60.86 -42.69 -4.08
CA ARG A 56 -60.33 -41.62 -3.20
C ARG A 56 -59.19 -42.16 -2.30
N THR A 57 -59.43 -43.33 -1.64
CA THR A 57 -58.42 -43.96 -0.81
C THR A 57 -57.14 -44.26 -1.63
N THR A 58 -57.30 -44.79 -2.86
CA THR A 58 -56.18 -45.07 -3.78
C THR A 58 -55.41 -43.78 -4.13
N LEU A 59 -56.10 -42.67 -4.37
CA LEU A 59 -55.47 -41.38 -4.59
C LEU A 59 -54.66 -40.94 -3.39
N ASP A 60 -55.23 -41.00 -2.17
CA ASP A 60 -54.56 -40.57 -0.94
C ASP A 60 -53.30 -41.46 -0.67
N MET A 61 -53.36 -42.76 -0.95
CA MET A 61 -52.19 -43.67 -0.87
C MET A 61 -51.10 -43.28 -1.87
N ASN A 62 -51.47 -42.97 -3.14
CA ASN A 62 -50.47 -42.53 -4.15
C ASN A 62 -49.85 -41.21 -3.81
N ARG A 63 -50.61 -40.24 -3.28
CA ARG A 63 -50.06 -38.95 -2.78
C ARG A 63 -49.06 -39.19 -1.65
N ALA A 64 -49.38 -40.03 -0.67
CA ALA A 64 -48.45 -40.34 0.41
C ALA A 64 -47.15 -41.00 -0.11
N THR A 65 -47.28 -41.89 -1.12
CA THR A 65 -46.12 -42.52 -1.78
C THR A 65 -45.25 -41.49 -2.50
N ALA A 66 -45.87 -40.57 -3.27
CA ALA A 66 -45.14 -39.49 -3.95
C ALA A 66 -44.37 -38.57 -2.97
N HIS A 67 -45.00 -38.22 -1.85
CA HIS A 67 -44.32 -37.44 -0.80
C HIS A 67 -43.17 -38.19 -0.15
N ALA A 68 -43.28 -39.51 0.06
CA ALA A 68 -42.17 -40.33 0.56
C ALA A 68 -41.00 -40.40 -0.43
N SER A 69 -41.30 -40.48 -1.73
CA SER A 69 -40.28 -40.45 -2.78
C SER A 69 -39.59 -39.06 -2.88
N GLU A 70 -40.33 -37.98 -2.72
CA GLU A 70 -39.75 -36.62 -2.63
C GLU A 70 -38.81 -36.45 -1.43
N ALA A 71 -39.18 -37.00 -0.26
CA ALA A 71 -38.30 -37.02 0.92
C ALA A 71 -37.00 -37.80 0.64
N THR A 72 -37.09 -38.89 -0.14
CA THR A 72 -35.92 -39.69 -0.55
C THR A 72 -34.97 -38.88 -1.45
N VAL A 73 -35.50 -38.07 -2.41
CA VAL A 73 -34.68 -37.16 -3.23
C VAL A 73 -34.00 -36.16 -2.37
N ASN A 74 -34.70 -35.56 -1.41
CA ASN A 74 -34.07 -34.56 -0.51
C ASN A 74 -32.93 -35.17 0.32
N THR A 75 -33.10 -36.41 0.80
CA THR A 75 -32.07 -37.16 1.50
C THR A 75 -30.85 -37.42 0.60
N ALA A 76 -31.05 -37.89 -0.62
CA ALA A 76 -29.98 -38.13 -1.58
C ALA A 76 -29.22 -36.87 -1.95
N ARG A 77 -29.93 -35.75 -2.14
CA ARG A 77 -29.31 -34.42 -2.38
C ARG A 77 -28.50 -33.94 -1.18
N ALA A 78 -28.96 -34.15 0.04
CA ALA A 78 -28.23 -33.81 1.25
C ALA A 78 -26.92 -34.59 1.39
N ILE A 79 -26.93 -35.89 1.05
CA ILE A 79 -25.73 -36.74 1.03
C ILE A 79 -24.73 -36.19 -0.02
N LEU A 80 -25.19 -35.94 -1.25
CA LEU A 80 -24.36 -35.38 -2.31
C LEU A 80 -23.73 -34.03 -1.89
N ALA A 81 -24.48 -33.16 -1.24
CA ALA A 81 -23.98 -31.87 -0.75
C ALA A 81 -22.90 -32.07 0.35
N SER A 82 -23.07 -33.05 1.23
CA SER A 82 -22.08 -33.39 2.25
C SER A 82 -20.77 -33.86 1.60
N ASP A 83 -20.85 -34.77 0.61
CA ASP A 83 -19.66 -35.30 -0.05
C ASP A 83 -18.94 -34.26 -0.92
N LEU A 84 -19.68 -33.35 -1.58
CA LEU A 84 -19.09 -32.18 -2.26
C LEU A 84 -18.34 -31.30 -1.28
N SER A 85 -18.86 -31.08 -0.08
CA SER A 85 -18.19 -30.29 0.97
C SER A 85 -16.91 -30.97 1.45
N ALA A 86 -16.93 -32.33 1.60
CA ALA A 86 -15.74 -33.10 1.93
C ALA A 86 -14.67 -33.01 0.84
N VAL A 87 -15.04 -33.06 -0.45
CA VAL A 87 -14.14 -32.88 -1.59
C VAL A 87 -13.53 -31.46 -1.56
N THR A 88 -14.36 -30.46 -1.28
CA THR A 88 -13.88 -29.06 -1.19
C THR A 88 -12.86 -28.90 -0.06
N LYS A 89 -13.13 -29.48 1.10
CA LYS A 89 -12.19 -29.51 2.23
C LYS A 89 -10.87 -30.19 1.85
N ALA A 90 -10.93 -31.38 1.24
CA ALA A 90 -9.71 -32.07 0.81
C ALA A 90 -8.90 -31.28 -0.23
N LYS A 91 -9.56 -30.57 -1.16
CA LYS A 91 -8.88 -29.66 -2.10
C LYS A 91 -8.23 -28.49 -1.39
N LEU A 92 -8.87 -27.94 -0.36
CA LEU A 92 -8.30 -26.86 0.46
C LEU A 92 -7.05 -27.36 1.20
N ASP A 93 -7.15 -28.54 1.84
CA ASP A 93 -6.02 -29.17 2.53
C ASP A 93 -4.83 -29.41 1.57
N LEU A 94 -5.12 -29.88 0.34
CA LEU A 94 -4.12 -30.03 -0.70
C LEU A 94 -3.50 -28.68 -1.12
N SER A 95 -4.28 -27.62 -1.18
CA SER A 95 -3.76 -26.28 -1.54
C SER A 95 -2.74 -25.76 -0.54
N TYR A 96 -2.84 -26.16 0.73
CA TYR A 96 -1.87 -25.80 1.77
C TYR A 96 -0.51 -26.51 1.61
N CYS A 97 -0.43 -27.57 0.79
CA CYS A 97 0.85 -28.20 0.44
C CYS A 97 1.73 -27.32 -0.47
N THR A 98 1.14 -26.27 -1.07
CA THR A 98 1.86 -25.30 -1.91
C THR A 98 1.62 -23.91 -1.37
N ILE A 99 2.67 -23.29 -0.84
CA ILE A 99 2.59 -21.97 -0.22
C ILE A 99 3.14 -20.91 -1.20
N PRO A 100 2.28 -20.18 -1.90
CA PRO A 100 2.72 -19.11 -2.79
C PRO A 100 3.19 -17.88 -2.00
N ALA A 101 4.13 -17.12 -2.57
CA ALA A 101 4.51 -15.83 -1.99
C ALA A 101 3.33 -14.84 -2.06
N PRO A 102 2.90 -14.22 -0.94
CA PRO A 102 1.77 -13.29 -0.92
C PRO A 102 2.07 -11.94 -1.56
N ILE A 103 3.34 -11.60 -1.69
CA ILE A 103 3.82 -10.34 -2.29
C ILE A 103 5.03 -10.60 -3.17
N SER A 104 5.24 -9.72 -4.17
CA SER A 104 6.50 -9.66 -4.90
C SER A 104 7.56 -8.99 -4.04
N GLY A 105 8.77 -9.53 -4.04
CA GLY A 105 9.86 -9.00 -3.24
C GLY A 105 11.08 -9.92 -3.21
N ARG A 106 12.05 -9.55 -2.37
CA ARG A 106 13.25 -10.34 -2.14
C ARG A 106 13.10 -11.21 -0.90
N THR A 107 13.32 -12.49 -1.05
CA THR A 107 13.33 -13.44 0.07
C THR A 107 14.62 -13.33 0.88
N GLY A 108 14.48 -13.41 2.19
CA GLY A 108 15.59 -13.61 3.10
C GLY A 108 16.05 -15.09 3.17
N ASN A 109 16.77 -15.42 4.23
CA ASN A 109 17.15 -16.79 4.51
C ASN A 109 15.92 -17.64 4.87
N LEU A 110 15.96 -18.92 4.50
CA LEU A 110 15.01 -19.90 4.97
C LEU A 110 15.20 -20.09 6.48
N LEU A 111 14.12 -19.93 7.25
CA LEU A 111 14.13 -20.12 8.70
C LEU A 111 13.81 -21.56 9.10
N VAL A 112 13.25 -22.33 8.14
CA VAL A 112 12.87 -23.72 8.32
C VAL A 112 13.47 -24.53 7.18
N HIS A 113 14.05 -25.71 7.50
CA HIS A 113 14.70 -26.59 6.52
C HIS A 113 13.81 -27.78 6.17
N PRO A 114 13.99 -28.40 4.99
CA PRO A 114 13.33 -29.64 4.65
C PRO A 114 13.55 -30.72 5.73
N GLY A 115 12.46 -31.39 6.11
CA GLY A 115 12.45 -32.37 7.19
C GLY A 115 12.02 -31.83 8.57
N ASN A 116 11.93 -30.51 8.74
CA ASN A 116 11.41 -29.93 9.97
C ASN A 116 9.87 -29.99 9.99
N LEU A 117 9.31 -30.31 11.14
CA LEU A 117 7.87 -30.23 11.33
C LEU A 117 7.45 -28.77 11.51
N VAL A 118 6.48 -28.32 10.71
CA VAL A 118 5.89 -26.98 10.78
C VAL A 118 4.44 -27.10 11.21
N LYS A 119 4.03 -26.27 12.15
CA LYS A 119 2.63 -26.15 12.58
C LYS A 119 2.06 -24.82 12.10
N GLU A 120 0.75 -24.78 12.00
CA GLU A 120 0.04 -23.54 11.66
C GLU A 120 0.34 -22.45 12.69
N ASN A 121 0.67 -21.23 12.23
CA ASN A 121 0.98 -20.06 13.04
C ASN A 121 2.16 -20.20 14.04
N ASP A 122 3.04 -21.18 13.85
CA ASP A 122 4.16 -21.44 14.77
C ASP A 122 5.41 -20.63 14.38
N VAL A 123 5.93 -20.83 13.19
CA VAL A 123 7.18 -20.20 12.73
C VAL A 123 7.05 -19.61 11.33
N ALA A 124 7.70 -18.46 11.12
CA ALA A 124 7.86 -17.92 9.78
C ALA A 124 8.77 -18.85 8.95
N LEU A 125 8.35 -19.21 7.74
CA LEU A 125 9.14 -20.03 6.82
C LEU A 125 10.27 -19.22 6.18
N VAL A 126 9.93 -18.02 5.72
CA VAL A 126 10.81 -17.06 5.06
C VAL A 126 10.24 -15.66 5.22
N VAL A 127 11.10 -14.66 5.31
CA VAL A 127 10.69 -13.25 5.30
C VAL A 127 10.86 -12.69 3.89
N ILE A 128 9.83 -12.02 3.38
CA ILE A 128 9.86 -11.37 2.07
C ILE A 128 9.79 -9.86 2.27
N HIS A 129 10.80 -9.14 1.82
CA HIS A 129 10.82 -7.69 1.82
C HIS A 129 10.51 -7.16 0.43
N ARG A 130 9.57 -6.20 0.35
CA ARG A 130 9.37 -5.44 -0.88
C ARG A 130 10.51 -4.45 -1.01
N VAL A 131 11.27 -4.56 -2.11
CA VAL A 131 12.42 -3.68 -2.42
C VAL A 131 12.13 -2.71 -3.56
N GLU A 132 11.06 -2.95 -4.31
CA GLU A 132 10.56 -2.14 -5.42
C GLU A 132 9.03 -2.00 -5.34
N PRO A 133 8.51 -0.80 -5.06
CA PRO A 133 9.21 0.35 -4.50
C PRO A 133 9.64 0.13 -3.05
N ILE A 134 10.71 0.83 -2.60
CA ILE A 134 11.14 0.84 -1.20
C ILE A 134 10.67 2.11 -0.49
N PHE A 135 10.45 1.99 0.81
CA PHE A 135 10.04 3.11 1.66
C PHE A 135 11.17 3.50 2.60
N VAL A 136 11.35 4.81 2.78
CA VAL A 136 12.25 5.37 3.78
C VAL A 136 11.41 6.10 4.82
N ASN A 137 11.55 5.72 6.09
CA ASN A 137 10.90 6.38 7.21
C ASN A 137 11.89 7.32 7.88
N PHE A 138 11.46 8.54 8.20
CA PHE A 138 12.28 9.54 8.89
C PHE A 138 11.41 10.45 9.74
N GLY A 139 11.97 10.97 10.84
CA GLY A 139 11.33 11.92 11.73
C GLY A 139 11.71 13.35 11.38
N VAL A 140 10.75 14.26 11.49
CA VAL A 140 10.94 15.70 11.32
C VAL A 140 10.32 16.43 12.52
N PRO A 141 10.94 17.48 13.09
CA PRO A 141 10.33 18.27 14.15
C PRO A 141 8.94 18.79 13.79
N GLU A 142 8.03 18.79 14.76
CA GLU A 142 6.62 19.16 14.57
C GLU A 142 6.44 20.61 14.09
N ASP A 143 7.38 21.50 14.41
CA ASP A 143 7.37 22.91 13.98
C ASP A 143 7.27 23.06 12.46
N HIS A 144 7.79 22.10 11.72
CA HIS A 144 7.77 22.09 10.25
C HIS A 144 6.48 21.47 9.66
N LEU A 145 5.65 20.82 10.47
CA LEU A 145 4.46 20.08 10.00
C LEU A 145 3.50 20.98 9.19
N GLY A 146 3.25 22.20 9.67
CA GLY A 146 2.36 23.14 9.00
C GLY A 146 2.83 23.50 7.58
N ALA A 147 4.14 23.75 7.41
CA ALA A 147 4.75 24.03 6.12
C ALA A 147 4.73 22.80 5.20
N ILE A 148 5.10 21.65 5.72
CA ILE A 148 5.11 20.36 4.97
C ILE A 148 3.72 20.06 4.44
N ARG A 149 2.68 20.12 5.28
CA ARG A 149 1.29 19.82 4.86
C ARG A 149 0.80 20.77 3.78
N ARG A 150 1.06 22.08 3.94
CA ARG A 150 0.66 23.08 2.96
C ARG A 150 1.33 22.88 1.61
N LEU A 151 2.64 22.66 1.60
CA LEU A 151 3.41 22.50 0.37
C LEU A 151 3.14 21.15 -0.30
N ASN A 152 3.00 20.06 0.47
CA ASN A 152 2.67 18.75 -0.07
C ASN A 152 1.27 18.68 -0.67
N ALA A 153 0.35 19.55 -0.24
CA ALA A 153 -0.98 19.67 -0.85
C ALA A 153 -0.93 20.29 -2.26
N MET A 154 0.11 21.09 -2.57
CA MET A 154 0.28 21.71 -3.89
C MET A 154 1.00 20.77 -4.88
N HIS A 155 2.03 20.08 -4.42
CA HIS A 155 2.81 19.11 -5.20
C HIS A 155 3.54 18.14 -4.27
N PRO A 156 3.78 16.88 -4.70
CA PRO A 156 4.59 15.94 -3.93
C PRO A 156 5.97 16.51 -3.65
N LEU A 157 6.37 16.52 -2.37
CA LEU A 157 7.66 17.06 -1.97
C LEU A 157 8.79 16.07 -2.33
N PRO A 158 9.85 16.55 -3.00
CA PRO A 158 11.00 15.70 -3.31
C PRO A 158 11.81 15.40 -2.04
N VAL A 159 12.18 14.15 -1.90
CA VAL A 159 13.00 13.63 -0.81
C VAL A 159 14.27 13.06 -1.39
N ASN A 160 15.40 13.57 -0.94
CA ASN A 160 16.72 13.11 -1.35
C ASN A 160 17.34 12.26 -0.24
N VAL A 161 17.86 11.10 -0.60
CA VAL A 161 18.54 10.18 0.29
C VAL A 161 20.00 10.08 -0.13
N ALA A 162 20.90 10.40 0.79
CA ALA A 162 22.34 10.22 0.60
C ALA A 162 22.79 8.90 1.25
N LEU A 163 23.44 8.05 0.46
CA LEU A 163 24.01 6.80 0.91
C LEU A 163 25.34 7.06 1.65
N GLN A 164 25.56 6.35 2.76
CA GLN A 164 26.81 6.48 3.56
C GLN A 164 27.95 5.58 3.05
N ASP A 165 27.93 5.21 1.78
CA ASP A 165 28.90 4.29 1.17
C ASP A 165 30.20 4.96 0.67
N GLY A 166 30.44 6.21 1.04
CA GLY A 166 31.61 7.01 0.62
C GLY A 166 31.55 7.55 -0.81
N GLY A 167 30.50 7.20 -1.58
CA GLY A 167 30.35 7.60 -2.99
C GLY A 167 29.55 8.87 -3.22
N ASN A 168 29.08 9.54 -2.19
CA ASN A 168 28.21 10.74 -2.25
C ASN A 168 27.01 10.59 -3.23
N ARG A 169 26.51 9.35 -3.36
CA ARG A 169 25.38 9.03 -4.24
C ARG A 169 24.08 9.45 -3.59
N THR A 170 23.25 10.16 -4.34
CA THR A 170 21.95 10.63 -3.90
C THR A 170 20.86 10.00 -4.74
N VAL A 171 19.85 9.45 -4.08
CA VAL A 171 18.66 8.90 -4.72
C VAL A 171 17.49 9.83 -4.39
N THR A 172 16.71 10.19 -5.41
CA THR A 172 15.55 11.08 -5.25
C THR A 172 14.27 10.25 -5.26
N GLY A 173 13.41 10.51 -4.29
CA GLY A 173 12.07 9.98 -4.18
C GLY A 173 11.06 11.08 -3.90
N SER A 174 9.86 10.71 -3.48
CA SER A 174 8.79 11.63 -3.15
C SER A 174 8.16 11.31 -1.80
N LEU A 175 7.72 12.34 -1.08
CA LEU A 175 6.96 12.18 0.16
C LEU A 175 5.61 11.52 -0.15
N ALA A 176 5.37 10.35 0.45
CA ALA A 176 4.17 9.57 0.22
C ALA A 176 3.16 9.68 1.35
N VAL A 177 3.64 9.66 2.60
CA VAL A 177 2.77 9.66 3.78
C VAL A 177 3.33 10.59 4.84
N ILE A 178 2.45 11.36 5.43
CA ILE A 178 2.65 12.11 6.68
C ILE A 178 1.85 11.36 7.73
N ASP A 179 2.49 10.96 8.83
CA ASP A 179 1.80 10.29 9.92
C ASP A 179 0.69 11.19 10.50
N ASN A 180 -0.31 10.58 11.11
CA ASN A 180 -1.43 11.28 11.72
C ASN A 180 -1.17 11.68 13.17
N THR A 181 -0.05 11.25 13.76
CA THR A 181 0.31 11.44 15.17
C THR A 181 1.73 11.95 15.29
N VAL A 182 1.92 12.93 16.17
CA VAL A 182 3.25 13.41 16.61
C VAL A 182 3.69 12.54 17.78
N ASP A 183 4.93 12.09 17.77
CA ASP A 183 5.54 11.41 18.91
C ASP A 183 5.85 12.45 20.00
N ALA A 184 5.05 12.45 21.05
CA ALA A 184 5.17 13.42 22.16
C ALA A 184 6.48 13.26 22.97
N SER A 185 7.16 12.11 22.87
CA SER A 185 8.43 11.89 23.57
C SER A 185 9.61 12.57 22.89
N THR A 186 9.56 12.71 21.57
CA THR A 186 10.62 13.29 20.74
C THR A 186 10.24 14.61 20.08
N GLY A 187 8.96 15.02 20.13
CA GLY A 187 8.44 16.20 19.43
C GLY A 187 8.58 16.10 17.89
N THR A 188 8.57 14.86 17.36
CA THR A 188 8.75 14.63 15.92
C THR A 188 7.52 13.98 15.30
N ILE A 189 7.32 14.26 14.02
CA ILE A 189 6.35 13.55 13.19
C ILE A 189 7.07 12.61 12.24
N HIS A 190 6.54 11.40 12.10
CA HIS A 190 7.08 10.41 11.17
C HIS A 190 6.56 10.64 9.76
N LEU A 191 7.49 10.66 8.82
CA LEU A 191 7.22 10.79 7.40
C LEU A 191 7.70 9.53 6.69
N LYS A 192 7.02 9.20 5.59
CA LYS A 192 7.39 8.08 4.73
C LYS A 192 7.53 8.56 3.30
N ALA A 193 8.71 8.38 2.71
CA ALA A 193 8.97 8.66 1.32
C ALA A 193 9.08 7.37 0.51
N THR A 194 8.66 7.43 -0.75
CA THR A 194 8.72 6.33 -1.71
C THR A 194 9.84 6.53 -2.70
N PHE A 195 10.60 5.47 -2.94
CA PHE A 195 11.68 5.41 -3.92
C PHE A 195 11.47 4.21 -4.84
N GLU A 196 11.65 4.37 -6.14
CA GLU A 196 11.47 3.26 -7.11
C GLU A 196 12.49 2.15 -6.91
N ASN A 197 13.74 2.50 -6.59
CA ASN A 197 14.85 1.59 -6.25
C ASN A 197 15.14 0.51 -7.31
N ARG A 198 14.98 0.82 -8.59
CA ARG A 198 15.23 -0.14 -9.69
C ARG A 198 16.66 -0.65 -9.71
N ASP A 199 17.60 0.20 -9.29
CA ASP A 199 19.03 -0.13 -9.24
C ASP A 199 19.42 -0.90 -7.98
N GLY A 200 18.47 -1.14 -7.06
CA GLY A 200 18.71 -1.86 -5.80
C GLY A 200 19.69 -1.18 -4.85
N MET A 201 19.89 0.14 -4.98
CA MET A 201 20.84 0.89 -4.17
C MET A 201 20.42 1.04 -2.72
N LEU A 202 19.10 1.09 -2.46
CA LEU A 202 18.55 1.16 -1.12
C LEU A 202 18.23 -0.25 -0.62
N TRP A 203 18.62 -0.55 0.60
CA TRP A 203 18.42 -1.87 1.20
C TRP A 203 17.51 -1.79 2.44
N PRO A 204 16.57 -2.73 2.62
CA PRO A 204 15.74 -2.77 3.82
C PRO A 204 16.59 -2.84 5.09
N GLY A 205 16.29 -1.96 6.08
CA GLY A 205 17.03 -1.87 7.34
C GLY A 205 18.31 -1.03 7.29
N GLN A 206 18.65 -0.44 6.14
CA GLN A 206 19.80 0.44 6.00
C GLN A 206 19.51 1.82 6.59
N PHE A 207 20.48 2.39 7.32
CA PHE A 207 20.45 3.80 7.73
C PHE A 207 20.92 4.71 6.60
N VAL A 208 20.18 5.79 6.39
CA VAL A 208 20.44 6.75 5.32
C VAL A 208 20.24 8.18 5.83
N ASN A 209 20.94 9.15 5.23
CA ASN A 209 20.70 10.55 5.48
C ASN A 209 19.62 11.08 4.55
N VAL A 210 18.56 11.65 5.13
CA VAL A 210 17.40 12.14 4.38
C VAL A 210 17.38 13.65 4.36
N ALA A 211 17.18 14.23 3.20
CA ALA A 211 16.92 15.66 3.01
C ALA A 211 15.56 15.86 2.32
N LEU A 212 14.61 16.41 3.06
CA LEU A 212 13.31 16.81 2.52
C LEU A 212 13.44 18.24 1.95
N THR A 213 13.19 18.42 0.67
CA THR A 213 13.17 19.73 0.03
C THR A 213 11.76 20.30 0.12
N LEU A 214 11.60 21.37 0.87
CA LEU A 214 10.30 22.03 1.05
C LEU A 214 9.99 22.98 -0.09
N ASP A 215 10.99 23.81 -0.47
CA ASP A 215 10.84 24.79 -1.53
C ASP A 215 12.20 25.03 -2.23
N THR A 216 12.14 25.59 -3.43
CA THR A 216 13.32 25.98 -4.20
C THR A 216 13.17 27.43 -4.62
N LEU A 217 13.96 28.29 -4.02
CA LEU A 217 14.02 29.70 -4.41
C LEU A 217 14.76 29.83 -5.74
N ARG A 218 14.02 30.14 -6.80
CA ARG A 218 14.60 30.40 -8.12
C ARG A 218 15.05 31.83 -8.18
N ASP A 219 16.18 32.06 -8.88
CA ASP A 219 16.75 33.40 -9.13
C ASP A 219 17.09 34.19 -7.84
N ALA A 220 17.38 33.50 -6.74
CA ALA A 220 17.78 34.13 -5.48
C ALA A 220 19.22 34.69 -5.58
N THR A 221 19.41 35.91 -5.14
CA THR A 221 20.75 36.49 -4.97
C THR A 221 21.40 35.83 -3.76
N VAL A 222 22.54 35.18 -3.97
CA VAL A 222 23.26 34.48 -2.92
C VAL A 222 24.68 34.99 -2.78
N VAL A 223 25.16 34.99 -1.54
CA VAL A 223 26.57 35.35 -1.23
C VAL A 223 27.16 34.26 -0.32
N PRO A 224 28.51 34.08 -0.32
CA PRO A 224 29.15 33.31 0.72
C PRO A 224 28.79 33.84 2.12
N SER A 225 28.48 32.98 3.06
CA SER A 225 28.05 33.41 4.41
C SER A 225 29.11 34.26 5.11
N GLU A 226 30.36 34.06 4.77
CA GLU A 226 31.53 34.83 5.24
C GLU A 226 31.49 36.31 4.80
N ALA A 227 30.75 36.66 3.74
CA ALA A 227 30.59 38.03 3.26
C ALA A 227 29.62 38.85 4.09
N VAL A 228 28.73 38.20 4.86
CA VAL A 228 27.74 38.87 5.68
C VAL A 228 28.34 39.17 7.05
N GLN A 229 28.34 40.45 7.45
CA GLN A 229 28.87 40.90 8.73
C GLN A 229 27.77 41.57 9.57
N GLU A 230 27.89 41.45 10.90
CA GLU A 230 27.00 42.18 11.80
C GLU A 230 27.50 43.62 11.98
N GLY A 231 26.73 44.58 11.51
CA GLY A 231 26.97 46.00 11.68
C GLY A 231 26.14 46.60 12.82
N ARG A 232 26.37 47.90 13.13
CA ARG A 232 25.64 48.59 14.21
C ARG A 232 24.13 48.72 14.01
N GLN A 233 23.64 48.61 12.78
CA GLN A 233 22.24 48.82 12.40
C GLN A 233 21.64 47.53 11.73
N GLY A 234 22.29 46.39 11.91
CA GLY A 234 21.89 45.12 11.28
C GLY A 234 22.98 44.55 10.41
N GLN A 235 22.61 43.56 9.58
CA GLN A 235 23.55 42.88 8.72
C GLN A 235 23.99 43.74 7.54
N VAL A 236 25.27 43.70 7.23
CA VAL A 236 25.91 44.49 6.16
C VAL A 236 26.79 43.59 5.30
N VAL A 237 26.96 44.01 4.04
CA VAL A 237 27.90 43.42 3.10
C VAL A 237 28.80 44.52 2.53
N PHE A 238 30.07 44.22 2.36
CA PHE A 238 31.02 45.09 1.71
C PHE A 238 31.02 44.85 0.21
N VAL A 239 30.52 45.83 -0.57
CA VAL A 239 30.40 45.74 -2.03
C VAL A 239 31.57 46.53 -2.67
N VAL A 240 32.23 45.93 -3.63
CA VAL A 240 33.30 46.59 -4.41
C VAL A 240 32.67 47.31 -5.58
N LYS A 241 32.88 48.63 -5.62
CA LYS A 241 32.42 49.50 -6.72
C LYS A 241 33.38 49.53 -7.91
N PRO A 242 32.90 49.96 -9.11
CA PRO A 242 33.78 50.32 -10.21
C PRO A 242 34.79 51.38 -9.75
N GLY A 243 36.08 51.08 -9.82
CA GLY A 243 37.15 51.92 -9.27
C GLY A 243 37.81 51.36 -8.01
N ASN A 244 37.51 50.08 -7.67
CA ASN A 244 38.13 49.35 -6.56
C ASN A 244 37.98 50.04 -5.19
N THR A 245 36.86 50.69 -4.95
CA THR A 245 36.49 51.22 -3.64
C THR A 245 35.35 50.43 -3.02
N VAL A 246 35.32 50.36 -1.69
CA VAL A 246 34.34 49.60 -0.94
C VAL A 246 33.20 50.44 -0.43
N GLU A 247 31.99 49.95 -0.60
CA GLU A 247 30.78 50.52 0.02
C GLU A 247 30.24 49.53 1.04
N ILE A 248 29.89 50.01 2.22
CA ILE A 248 29.17 49.25 3.22
C ILE A 248 27.68 49.38 2.92
N ARG A 249 27.01 48.24 2.63
CA ARG A 249 25.59 48.25 2.28
C ARG A 249 24.81 47.42 3.24
N PRO A 250 23.76 47.95 3.87
CA PRO A 250 22.85 47.15 4.71
C PRO A 250 22.09 46.17 3.85
N VAL A 251 21.94 44.92 4.32
CA VAL A 251 21.26 43.85 3.61
C VAL A 251 20.25 43.16 4.53
N SER A 252 19.18 42.66 3.92
CA SER A 252 18.28 41.74 4.57
C SER A 252 18.63 40.33 4.12
N THR A 253 19.03 39.48 5.06
CA THR A 253 19.32 38.08 4.77
C THR A 253 18.08 37.22 4.96
N GLY A 254 17.93 36.28 4.11
CA GLY A 254 16.95 35.22 4.21
C GLY A 254 17.56 33.92 4.75
N PHE A 255 17.21 32.80 4.15
CA PHE A 255 17.68 31.48 4.53
C PHE A 255 19.17 31.29 4.24
N SER A 256 19.89 30.69 5.21
CA SER A 256 21.30 30.31 5.05
C SER A 256 21.43 28.79 5.03
N ARG A 257 22.22 28.26 4.07
CA ARG A 257 22.48 26.81 3.97
C ARG A 257 23.98 26.57 3.73
N GLY A 258 24.60 25.96 4.73
CA GLY A 258 26.05 25.68 4.69
C GLY A 258 26.86 26.94 4.57
N ARG A 259 27.58 27.13 3.46
CA ARG A 259 28.46 28.29 3.21
C ARG A 259 27.80 29.41 2.39
N VAL A 260 26.48 29.33 2.17
CA VAL A 260 25.78 30.30 1.30
C VAL A 260 24.59 30.90 2.04
N THR A 261 24.44 32.20 1.95
CA THR A 261 23.32 32.99 2.52
C THR A 261 22.55 33.68 1.39
N VAL A 262 21.24 33.57 1.42
CA VAL A 262 20.34 34.28 0.50
C VAL A 262 20.21 35.73 0.94
N ILE A 263 20.31 36.67 0.01
CA ILE A 263 20.07 38.08 0.25
C ILE A 263 18.72 38.46 -0.37
N GLU A 264 17.78 38.87 0.48
CA GLU A 264 16.43 39.24 0.05
C GLU A 264 16.40 40.73 -0.45
N LYS A 265 17.18 41.58 0.18
CA LYS A 265 17.26 43.01 -0.18
C LYS A 265 18.66 43.56 0.04
N GLY A 266 19.05 44.53 -0.77
CA GLY A 266 20.28 45.31 -0.60
C GLY A 266 21.41 44.95 -1.55
N LEU A 267 21.31 43.86 -2.34
CA LEU A 267 22.27 43.49 -3.37
C LEU A 267 21.59 43.26 -4.72
N THR A 268 22.30 43.55 -5.79
CA THR A 268 21.92 43.20 -7.16
C THR A 268 22.79 42.06 -7.69
N PRO A 269 22.23 41.15 -8.50
CA PRO A 269 23.00 40.08 -9.12
C PRO A 269 24.19 40.64 -9.92
N GLY A 270 25.36 40.00 -9.76
CA GLY A 270 26.58 40.40 -10.48
C GLY A 270 27.48 41.38 -9.71
N GLU A 271 27.06 41.89 -8.55
CA GLU A 271 27.95 42.73 -7.69
C GLU A 271 29.04 41.86 -7.02
N THR A 272 30.24 42.41 -6.90
CA THR A 272 31.37 41.76 -6.23
C THR A 272 31.35 42.10 -4.74
N VAL A 273 31.38 41.08 -3.89
CA VAL A 273 31.37 41.22 -2.42
C VAL A 273 32.69 40.76 -1.81
N VAL A 274 33.09 41.39 -0.71
CA VAL A 274 34.28 41.02 0.04
C VAL A 274 33.98 39.87 0.96
N ILE A 275 34.79 38.82 0.91
CA ILE A 275 34.65 37.63 1.76
C ILE A 275 35.71 37.50 2.84
N ASP A 276 36.82 38.24 2.71
CA ASP A 276 37.92 38.26 3.69
C ASP A 276 38.58 39.66 3.78
N GLY A 277 39.16 39.96 4.92
CA GLY A 277 39.81 41.23 5.18
C GLY A 277 38.87 42.39 5.60
N GLN A 278 37.58 42.12 5.87
CA GLN A 278 36.56 43.14 6.16
C GLN A 278 36.90 44.03 7.37
N MET A 279 37.64 43.48 8.38
CA MET A 279 37.98 44.21 9.61
C MET A 279 38.85 45.44 9.39
N ALA A 280 39.58 45.49 8.29
CA ALA A 280 40.45 46.61 7.94
C ALA A 280 39.78 47.64 7.00
N LEU A 281 38.51 47.38 6.61
CA LEU A 281 37.84 48.20 5.61
C LEU A 281 36.94 49.29 6.25
N PHE A 282 36.98 50.48 5.65
CA PHE A 282 36.06 51.57 5.93
C PHE A 282 35.40 52.08 4.64
N PRO A 283 34.27 52.77 4.71
CA PRO A 283 33.61 53.28 3.52
C PRO A 283 34.55 54.10 2.63
N GLY A 284 34.64 53.74 1.35
CA GLY A 284 35.55 54.40 0.40
C GLY A 284 36.98 53.89 0.39
N ALA A 285 37.33 52.91 1.20
CA ALA A 285 38.66 52.31 1.23
C ALA A 285 39.03 51.71 -0.14
N PRO A 286 40.23 51.99 -0.67
CA PRO A 286 40.69 51.32 -1.89
C PRO A 286 41.06 49.86 -1.60
N VAL A 287 40.59 48.94 -2.46
CA VAL A 287 40.87 47.51 -2.33
C VAL A 287 41.52 46.94 -3.56
N ARG A 288 42.34 45.92 -3.36
CA ARG A 288 42.86 45.11 -4.46
C ARG A 288 42.16 43.73 -4.40
N ILE A 289 41.48 43.41 -5.48
CA ILE A 289 40.80 42.09 -5.60
C ILE A 289 41.87 41.00 -5.72
N VAL A 290 41.83 40.04 -4.80
CA VAL A 290 42.63 38.80 -4.85
C VAL A 290 41.65 37.65 -5.04
N GLU A 291 41.85 36.87 -6.09
CA GLU A 291 40.99 35.70 -6.31
C GLU A 291 41.19 34.67 -5.19
N PRO A 292 40.09 34.05 -4.68
CA PRO A 292 40.20 33.04 -3.67
C PRO A 292 40.99 31.83 -4.23
N GLY A 293 42.11 31.48 -3.59
CA GLY A 293 43.00 30.39 -3.98
C GLY A 293 44.43 30.78 -4.38
N LYS A 294 44.73 32.10 -4.56
CA LYS A 294 46.09 32.62 -4.68
C LYS A 294 46.45 33.47 -3.45
N ALA A 295 46.54 32.85 -2.29
CA ALA A 295 47.20 33.44 -1.16
C ALA A 295 48.68 33.62 -1.55
N GLY A 296 49.07 34.86 -1.90
CA GLY A 296 50.44 35.19 -2.22
C GLY A 296 51.32 34.91 -1.02
N SER A 297 52.42 34.17 -1.26
CA SER A 297 53.60 34.22 -0.42
C SER A 297 54.01 35.65 -0.20
N GLY A 298 53.71 36.18 0.99
CA GLY A 298 54.23 37.49 1.40
C GLY A 298 55.77 37.45 1.49
N PRO A 299 56.49 38.53 1.21
CA PRO A 299 57.91 38.61 1.42
C PRO A 299 58.21 38.57 2.92
N GLN A 300 59.27 37.82 3.28
CA GLN A 300 59.92 37.80 4.59
C GLN A 300 60.39 39.16 5.02
#